data_45cd06225e06b25fd625323557e0de7b
#
_entry.id   45cd06225e06b25fd625323557e0de7b
#
_cell.length_a   1.000
_cell.length_b   1.000
_cell.length_c   1.000
_cell.angle_alpha   90.00
_cell.angle_beta   90.00
_cell.angle_gamma   90.00
#
_symmetry.space_group_name_H-M   'P 1'
#
loop_
_entity.id
_entity.type
_entity.pdbx_description
1 polymer ?
#
loop_
_entity_poly.entity_id
_entity_poly.type
_entity_poly.pdbx_seq_one_letter_code
_entity_poly.pdbx_strand_id
1 'polypeptide(L)'
;MKFVTFNIRCDFGQDGANNFIYRRPLILEKIRQEKPDIIGFQEVLPHVAAWLKENLTEYYIAGCGREKDLTGEAMIIAYRKERFQSVSLETFWLSPTPYVPGSRYPVQSMCPRTATDVVFEDMETGKVFRVINTHLAVSYTHLRAHETTLHLV
;
A
#
# COMPACT_ATOMS: atom_id res chain seq x y z
N MET A 1 -17.82 4.68 -5.50
CA MET A 1 -16.48 4.13 -5.26
C MET A 1 -15.83 4.84 -4.07
N LYS A 2 -15.28 4.08 -3.10
CA LYS A 2 -14.66 4.60 -1.88
C LYS A 2 -13.20 4.17 -1.79
N PHE A 3 -12.29 5.15 -1.79
CA PHE A 3 -10.86 4.95 -1.57
C PHE A 3 -10.48 5.28 -0.14
N VAL A 4 -9.59 4.51 0.44
CA VAL A 4 -8.99 4.75 1.75
C VAL A 4 -7.47 4.65 1.63
N THR A 5 -6.75 5.61 2.19
CA THR A 5 -5.30 5.49 2.46
C THR A 5 -5.11 5.22 3.94
N PHE A 6 -4.27 4.22 4.26
CA PHE A 6 -4.13 3.75 5.63
C PHE A 6 -2.67 3.34 5.93
N ASN A 7 -1.92 4.24 6.55
CA ASN A 7 -0.66 3.83 7.17
C ASN A 7 -0.97 2.93 8.37
N ILE A 8 -0.67 1.63 8.22
CA ILE A 8 -1.02 0.60 9.23
C ILE A 8 -0.06 0.61 10.43
N ARG A 9 0.99 1.42 10.39
CA ARG A 9 2.07 1.51 11.35
C ARG A 9 2.94 0.24 11.39
N CYS A 10 4.20 0.41 11.07
CA CYS A 10 5.18 -0.67 11.00
C CYS A 10 5.33 -1.41 12.33
N ASP A 11 5.26 -2.74 12.28
CA ASP A 11 5.25 -3.60 13.47
C ASP A 11 6.64 -4.19 13.75
N PHE A 12 7.53 -3.39 14.32
CA PHE A 12 8.84 -3.82 14.83
C PHE A 12 8.82 -4.13 16.33
N GLY A 13 7.64 -4.20 16.95
CA GLY A 13 7.49 -4.49 18.38
C GLY A 13 7.76 -3.31 19.32
N GLN A 14 7.87 -2.08 18.77
CA GLN A 14 8.28 -0.88 19.54
C GLN A 14 7.13 -0.13 20.22
N ASP A 15 5.88 -0.45 19.92
CA ASP A 15 4.70 0.35 20.30
C ASP A 15 4.02 -0.13 21.60
N GLY A 16 4.59 -1.10 22.33
CA GLY A 16 4.07 -1.57 23.62
C GLY A 16 2.59 -2.01 23.54
N ALA A 17 1.72 -1.36 24.31
CA ALA A 17 0.29 -1.63 24.29
C ALA A 17 -0.41 -1.29 22.97
N ASN A 18 0.25 -0.57 22.07
CA ASN A 18 -0.25 -0.22 20.73
C ASN A 18 0.38 -1.08 19.62
N ASN A 19 1.09 -2.16 19.96
CA ASN A 19 1.62 -3.08 18.96
C ASN A 19 0.53 -3.62 18.05
N PHE A 20 0.90 -3.98 16.83
CA PHE A 20 -0.02 -4.43 15.79
C PHE A 20 -0.99 -5.52 16.26
N ILE A 21 -0.53 -6.48 17.08
CA ILE A 21 -1.35 -7.57 17.60
C ILE A 21 -2.61 -7.06 18.35
N TYR A 22 -2.49 -5.97 19.10
CA TYR A 22 -3.59 -5.37 19.86
C TYR A 22 -4.50 -4.49 19.00
N ARG A 23 -3.98 -3.97 17.86
CA ARG A 23 -4.74 -3.13 16.91
C ARG A 23 -5.53 -3.93 15.89
N ARG A 24 -5.22 -5.22 15.70
CA ARG A 24 -5.87 -6.10 14.71
C ARG A 24 -7.41 -6.05 14.73
N PRO A 25 -8.09 -6.20 15.88
CA PRO A 25 -9.55 -6.15 15.93
C PRO A 25 -10.11 -4.80 15.46
N LEU A 26 -9.49 -3.70 15.90
CA LEU A 26 -9.90 -2.33 15.54
C LEU A 26 -9.72 -2.05 14.06
N ILE A 27 -8.63 -2.54 13.47
CA ILE A 27 -8.36 -2.42 12.02
C ILE A 27 -9.46 -3.12 11.22
N LEU A 28 -9.79 -4.37 11.57
CA LEU A 28 -10.84 -5.13 10.89
C LEU A 28 -12.21 -4.50 11.08
N GLU A 29 -12.52 -4.07 12.29
CA GLU A 29 -13.78 -3.39 12.60
C GLU A 29 -13.93 -2.13 11.74
N LYS A 30 -12.87 -1.30 11.67
CA LYS A 30 -12.88 -0.08 10.88
C LYS A 30 -13.08 -0.36 9.39
N ILE A 31 -12.37 -1.33 8.83
CA ILE A 31 -12.52 -1.72 7.42
C ILE A 31 -13.94 -2.24 7.15
N ARG A 32 -14.50 -3.05 8.04
CA ARG A 32 -15.88 -3.58 7.91
C ARG A 32 -16.94 -2.48 8.02
N GLN A 33 -16.74 -1.48 8.87
CA GLN A 33 -17.65 -0.33 9.00
C GLN A 33 -17.59 0.55 7.75
N GLU A 34 -16.39 0.88 7.29
CA GLU A 34 -16.18 1.80 6.17
C GLU A 34 -16.45 1.15 4.81
N LYS A 35 -16.30 -0.17 4.70
CA LYS A 35 -16.49 -0.95 3.47
C LYS A 35 -15.83 -0.31 2.24
N PRO A 36 -14.54 0.02 2.31
CA PRO A 36 -13.86 0.65 1.18
C PRO A 36 -13.83 -0.28 -0.02
N ASP A 37 -13.85 0.31 -1.20
CA ASP A 37 -13.68 -0.42 -2.46
C ASP A 37 -12.20 -0.73 -2.72
N ILE A 38 -11.34 0.25 -2.42
CA ILE A 38 -9.88 0.13 -2.56
C ILE A 38 -9.20 0.75 -1.34
N ILE A 39 -8.14 0.10 -0.84
CA ILE A 39 -7.33 0.57 0.28
C ILE A 39 -5.86 0.58 -0.14
N GLY A 40 -5.20 1.75 -0.03
CA GLY A 40 -3.75 1.86 -0.09
C GLY A 40 -3.17 1.77 1.31
N PHE A 41 -2.51 0.66 1.63
CA PHE A 41 -1.79 0.48 2.90
C PHE A 41 -0.33 0.86 2.77
N GLN A 42 0.24 1.50 3.78
CA GLN A 42 1.66 1.80 3.92
C GLN A 42 2.21 1.11 5.17
N GLU A 43 3.54 0.92 5.21
CA GLU A 43 4.28 0.29 6.32
C GLU A 43 3.90 -1.18 6.58
N VAL A 44 3.51 -1.91 5.56
CA VAL A 44 3.06 -3.30 5.67
C VAL A 44 4.26 -4.25 5.66
N LEU A 45 4.58 -4.87 6.80
CA LEU A 45 5.59 -5.94 6.89
C LEU A 45 5.03 -7.28 6.38
N PRO A 46 5.90 -8.27 6.01
CA PRO A 46 5.45 -9.54 5.45
C PRO A 46 4.41 -10.28 6.29
N HIS A 47 4.57 -10.33 7.62
CA HIS A 47 3.60 -10.98 8.51
C HIS A 47 2.27 -10.21 8.60
N VAL A 48 2.31 -8.88 8.45
CA VAL A 48 1.10 -8.04 8.37
C VAL A 48 0.37 -8.28 7.06
N ALA A 49 1.12 -8.39 5.93
CA ALA A 49 0.53 -8.72 4.63
C ALA A 49 -0.14 -10.10 4.63
N ALA A 50 0.49 -11.10 5.27
CA ALA A 50 -0.09 -12.43 5.46
C ALA A 50 -1.41 -12.34 6.25
N TRP A 51 -1.40 -11.63 7.38
CA TRP A 51 -2.58 -11.42 8.19
C TRP A 51 -3.71 -10.69 7.43
N LEU A 52 -3.39 -9.67 6.62
CA LEU A 52 -4.37 -9.00 5.77
C LEU A 52 -5.02 -9.98 4.78
N LYS A 53 -4.22 -10.84 4.12
CA LYS A 53 -4.73 -11.86 3.18
C LYS A 53 -5.67 -12.86 3.87
N GLU A 54 -5.37 -13.27 5.10
CA GLU A 54 -6.17 -14.21 5.87
C GLU A 54 -7.50 -13.61 6.37
N ASN A 55 -7.53 -12.31 6.67
CA ASN A 55 -8.65 -11.66 7.35
C ASN A 55 -9.51 -10.75 6.45
N LEU A 56 -9.00 -10.32 5.30
CA LEU A 56 -9.72 -9.54 4.29
C LEU A 56 -10.01 -10.41 3.07
N THR A 57 -10.76 -11.49 3.25
CA THR A 57 -11.00 -12.52 2.24
C THR A 57 -11.75 -12.02 1.01
N GLU A 58 -12.51 -10.93 1.15
CA GLU A 58 -13.21 -10.25 0.06
C GLU A 58 -12.34 -9.31 -0.78
N TYR A 59 -11.06 -9.12 -0.37
CA TYR A 59 -10.09 -8.29 -1.10
C TYR A 59 -8.97 -9.14 -1.72
N TYR A 60 -8.47 -8.70 -2.87
CA TYR A 60 -7.12 -9.03 -3.30
C TYR A 60 -6.13 -8.12 -2.59
N ILE A 61 -4.96 -8.65 -2.23
CA ILE A 61 -3.89 -7.94 -1.53
C ILE A 61 -2.66 -7.97 -2.43
N ALA A 62 -2.30 -6.84 -3.01
CA ALA A 62 -1.28 -6.71 -4.06
C ALA A 62 -0.15 -5.77 -3.65
N GLY A 63 1.08 -6.11 -4.03
CA GLY A 63 2.32 -5.38 -3.74
C GLY A 63 3.36 -6.26 -3.07
N CYS A 64 4.61 -5.77 -3.02
CA CYS A 64 5.73 -6.45 -2.38
C CYS A 64 6.56 -5.49 -1.54
N GLY A 65 7.45 -6.04 -0.70
CA GLY A 65 8.34 -5.26 0.15
C GLY A 65 9.44 -4.55 -0.63
N ARG A 66 9.95 -3.48 -0.04
CA ARG A 66 10.89 -2.54 -0.69
C ARG A 66 12.34 -3.01 -0.73
N GLU A 67 12.71 -4.04 0.04
CA GLU A 67 14.09 -4.51 0.13
C GLU A 67 14.49 -5.34 -1.11
N LYS A 68 15.79 -5.61 -1.26
CA LYS A 68 16.33 -6.32 -2.40
C LYS A 68 15.74 -7.72 -2.59
N ASP A 69 15.38 -8.38 -1.49
CA ASP A 69 14.76 -9.71 -1.43
C ASP A 69 13.22 -9.65 -1.42
N LEU A 70 12.64 -8.47 -1.69
CA LEU A 70 11.22 -8.19 -1.66
C LEU A 70 10.56 -8.30 -0.28
N THR A 71 11.36 -8.30 0.77
CA THR A 71 10.90 -8.16 2.16
C THR A 71 10.83 -6.70 2.60
N GLY A 72 10.68 -6.46 3.92
CA GLY A 72 10.55 -5.11 4.48
C GLY A 72 9.16 -4.52 4.27
N GLU A 73 9.07 -3.21 4.44
CA GLU A 73 7.81 -2.49 4.30
C GLU A 73 7.31 -2.48 2.86
N ALA A 74 6.06 -2.88 2.67
CA ALA A 74 5.37 -2.87 1.39
C ALA A 74 4.35 -1.73 1.29
N MET A 75 4.16 -1.25 0.06
CA MET A 75 3.04 -0.39 -0.33
C MET A 75 1.96 -1.28 -0.93
N ILE A 76 1.01 -1.70 -0.10
CA ILE A 76 -0.03 -2.66 -0.51
C ILE A 76 -1.25 -1.92 -1.05
N ILE A 77 -1.82 -2.44 -2.14
CA ILE A 77 -3.16 -2.07 -2.59
C ILE A 77 -4.09 -3.27 -2.35
N ALA A 78 -5.10 -3.07 -1.51
CA ALA A 78 -6.19 -4.02 -1.33
C ALA A 78 -7.41 -3.54 -2.11
N TYR A 79 -8.07 -4.42 -2.87
CA TYR A 79 -9.24 -4.07 -3.69
C TYR A 79 -10.27 -5.18 -3.71
N ARG A 80 -11.56 -4.82 -3.80
CA ARG A 80 -12.68 -5.77 -3.79
C ARG A 80 -12.65 -6.69 -5.00
N LYS A 81 -12.64 -8.00 -4.72
CA LYS A 81 -12.63 -9.07 -5.74
C LYS A 81 -13.84 -9.04 -6.67
N GLU A 82 -15.01 -8.74 -6.11
CA GLU A 82 -16.28 -8.78 -6.83
C GLU A 82 -16.47 -7.57 -7.75
N ARG A 83 -15.69 -6.51 -7.54
CA ARG A 83 -15.87 -5.24 -8.26
C ARG A 83 -14.78 -4.91 -9.26
N PHE A 84 -13.54 -5.26 -8.95
CA PHE A 84 -12.41 -4.82 -9.78
C PHE A 84 -11.62 -6.00 -10.32
N GLN A 85 -11.32 -5.90 -11.61
CA GLN A 85 -10.31 -6.72 -12.27
C GLN A 85 -9.03 -5.92 -12.43
N SER A 86 -7.89 -6.44 -11.99
CA SER A 86 -6.60 -5.83 -12.29
C SER A 86 -6.17 -6.15 -13.72
N VAL A 87 -5.98 -5.11 -14.50
CA VAL A 87 -5.49 -5.20 -15.90
C VAL A 87 -3.97 -5.25 -15.91
N SER A 88 -3.32 -4.45 -15.05
CA SER A 88 -1.89 -4.52 -14.80
C SER A 88 -1.59 -4.24 -13.34
N LEU A 89 -0.48 -4.82 -12.86
CA LEU A 89 0.03 -4.64 -11.51
C LEU A 89 1.55 -4.60 -11.58
N GLU A 90 2.15 -3.57 -11.01
CA GLU A 90 3.59 -3.50 -10.84
C GLU A 90 3.97 -2.85 -9.50
N THR A 91 5.14 -3.19 -8.97
CA THR A 91 5.82 -2.45 -7.92
C THR A 91 7.15 -1.99 -8.45
N PHE A 92 7.43 -0.70 -8.36
CA PHE A 92 8.69 -0.12 -8.82
C PHE A 92 9.33 0.74 -7.73
N TRP A 93 10.66 0.87 -7.80
CA TRP A 93 11.45 1.66 -6.85
C TRP A 93 11.58 3.09 -7.35
N LEU A 94 11.40 4.04 -6.44
CA LEU A 94 11.63 5.46 -6.71
C LEU A 94 13.14 5.71 -6.77
N SER A 95 13.74 5.40 -7.90
CA SER A 95 15.20 5.39 -8.13
C SER A 95 15.52 5.57 -9.63
N PRO A 96 16.80 5.80 -10.01
CA PRO A 96 17.22 5.80 -11.41
C PRO A 96 17.06 4.45 -12.11
N THR A 97 16.90 3.36 -11.34
CA THR A 97 16.70 1.99 -11.84
C THR A 97 15.44 1.38 -11.23
N PRO A 98 14.23 1.82 -11.65
CA PRO A 98 12.98 1.55 -10.96
C PRO A 98 12.60 0.07 -10.86
N TYR A 99 13.13 -0.79 -11.73
CA TYR A 99 12.85 -2.22 -11.74
C TYR A 99 13.96 -3.07 -11.11
N VAL A 100 14.92 -2.43 -10.42
CA VAL A 100 15.96 -3.13 -9.64
C VAL A 100 15.57 -3.11 -8.16
N PRO A 101 15.19 -4.26 -7.57
CA PRO A 101 14.78 -4.34 -6.17
C PRO A 101 15.84 -3.78 -5.21
N GLY A 102 15.37 -2.99 -4.23
CA GLY A 102 16.23 -2.35 -3.24
C GLY A 102 16.98 -1.11 -3.76
N SER A 103 16.77 -0.70 -5.01
CA SER A 103 17.43 0.50 -5.57
C SER A 103 16.87 1.78 -4.95
N ARG A 104 17.71 2.84 -4.93
CA ARG A 104 17.37 4.14 -4.35
C ARG A 104 18.20 5.26 -4.98
N TYR A 105 17.76 6.50 -4.81
CA TYR A 105 18.61 7.66 -5.13
C TYR A 105 19.75 7.81 -4.11
N PRO A 106 20.94 8.29 -4.51
CA PRO A 106 22.09 8.45 -3.59
C PRO A 106 21.83 9.32 -2.38
N VAL A 107 21.00 10.36 -2.52
CA VAL A 107 20.64 11.33 -1.48
C VAL A 107 19.25 11.09 -0.87
N GLN A 108 18.65 9.96 -1.16
CA GLN A 108 17.36 9.56 -0.57
C GLN A 108 17.54 9.12 0.89
N SER A 109 16.42 8.96 1.63
CA SER A 109 16.41 8.33 2.96
C SER A 109 17.16 6.99 2.96
N MET A 110 17.59 6.54 4.16
CA MET A 110 18.34 5.27 4.30
C MET A 110 17.62 4.05 3.71
N CYS A 111 16.28 4.10 3.63
CA CYS A 111 15.47 3.02 3.10
C CYS A 111 15.05 3.29 1.64
N PRO A 112 15.01 2.26 0.78
CA PRO A 112 14.38 2.35 -0.52
C PRO A 112 12.92 2.81 -0.43
N ARG A 113 12.42 3.48 -1.46
CA ARG A 113 11.01 3.88 -1.58
C ARG A 113 10.42 3.24 -2.81
N THR A 114 9.21 2.72 -2.66
CA THR A 114 8.49 2.05 -3.73
C THR A 114 7.13 2.68 -3.97
N ALA A 115 6.61 2.44 -5.15
CA ALA A 115 5.20 2.64 -5.47
C ALA A 115 4.61 1.34 -6.02
N THR A 116 3.42 1.00 -5.57
CA THR A 116 2.62 -0.06 -6.18
C THR A 116 1.58 0.59 -7.07
N ASP A 117 1.57 0.22 -8.33
CA ASP A 117 0.72 0.76 -9.39
C ASP A 117 -0.19 -0.35 -9.92
N VAL A 118 -1.49 -0.09 -9.94
CA VAL A 118 -2.48 -1.02 -10.47
C VAL A 118 -3.42 -0.29 -11.42
N VAL A 119 -3.57 -0.83 -12.62
CA VAL A 119 -4.66 -0.45 -13.53
C VAL A 119 -5.83 -1.38 -13.32
N PHE A 120 -6.97 -0.82 -13.02
CA PHE A 120 -8.21 -1.53 -12.76
C PHE A 120 -9.22 -1.34 -13.88
N GLU A 121 -10.01 -2.38 -14.12
CA GLU A 121 -11.33 -2.28 -14.73
C GLU A 121 -12.39 -2.41 -13.64
N ASP A 122 -13.28 -1.42 -13.51
CA ASP A 122 -14.48 -1.50 -12.67
C ASP A 122 -15.54 -2.32 -13.41
N MET A 123 -15.78 -3.54 -12.96
CA MET A 123 -16.71 -4.49 -13.60
C MET A 123 -18.18 -4.03 -13.56
N GLU A 124 -18.54 -3.11 -12.66
CA GLU A 124 -19.89 -2.53 -12.61
C GLU A 124 -20.10 -1.48 -13.71
N THR A 125 -19.06 -0.73 -14.07
CA THR A 125 -19.17 0.44 -14.97
C THR A 125 -18.42 0.28 -16.29
N GLY A 126 -17.52 -0.71 -16.39
CA GLY A 126 -16.59 -0.90 -17.52
C GLY A 126 -15.50 0.17 -17.61
N LYS A 127 -15.37 1.04 -16.62
CA LYS A 127 -14.35 2.11 -16.60
C LYS A 127 -13.00 1.57 -16.21
N VAL A 128 -11.98 2.03 -16.94
CA VAL A 128 -10.59 1.72 -16.63
C VAL A 128 -9.95 2.93 -15.93
N PHE A 129 -9.23 2.69 -14.84
CA PHE A 129 -8.53 3.72 -14.07
C PHE A 129 -7.28 3.16 -13.41
N ARG A 130 -6.39 4.05 -12.97
CA ARG A 130 -5.12 3.70 -12.33
C ARG A 130 -5.11 4.16 -10.88
N VAL A 131 -4.51 3.33 -10.01
CA VAL A 131 -4.26 3.66 -8.60
C VAL A 131 -2.78 3.44 -8.31
N ILE A 132 -2.13 4.45 -7.73
CA ILE A 132 -0.75 4.38 -7.28
C ILE A 132 -0.71 4.61 -5.78
N ASN A 133 -0.11 3.67 -5.04
CA ASN A 133 0.12 3.78 -3.61
C ASN A 133 1.61 3.89 -3.32
N THR A 134 2.01 4.93 -2.59
CA THR A 134 3.40 5.17 -2.20
C THR A 134 3.51 5.74 -0.79
N HIS A 135 4.73 5.73 -0.23
CA HIS A 135 5.07 6.34 1.05
C HIS A 135 6.42 7.05 0.93
N LEU A 136 6.38 8.38 0.81
CA LEU A 136 7.56 9.21 0.57
C LEU A 136 8.39 9.43 1.85
N ALA A 137 9.65 9.86 1.67
CA ALA A 137 10.54 10.13 2.79
C ALA A 137 10.17 11.44 3.51
N VAL A 138 10.16 11.41 4.85
CA VAL A 138 9.80 12.57 5.71
C VAL A 138 10.75 13.76 5.54
N SER A 139 12.02 13.52 5.19
CA SER A 139 13.06 14.55 5.01
C SER A 139 12.82 15.51 3.84
N TYR A 140 11.87 15.21 2.96
CA TYR A 140 11.52 16.05 1.81
C TYR A 140 10.12 16.63 1.98
N THR A 141 9.98 17.62 2.84
CA THR A 141 8.68 18.25 3.20
C THR A 141 7.94 18.84 1.99
N HIS A 142 8.66 19.31 0.97
CA HIS A 142 8.05 19.82 -0.27
C HIS A 142 7.39 18.72 -1.11
N LEU A 143 7.82 17.46 -1.01
CA LEU A 143 7.18 16.33 -1.68
C LEU A 143 5.92 15.87 -0.94
N ARG A 144 5.87 16.02 0.39
CA ARG A 144 4.69 15.67 1.20
C ARG A 144 3.48 16.57 0.92
N ALA A 145 3.67 17.81 0.51
CA ALA A 145 2.58 18.71 0.15
C ALA A 145 1.73 18.18 -1.03
N HIS A 146 2.26 17.23 -1.82
CA HIS A 146 1.56 16.61 -2.93
C HIS A 146 0.93 15.25 -2.59
N GLU A 147 1.20 14.67 -1.41
CA GLU A 147 0.62 13.38 -0.99
C GLU A 147 -0.89 13.44 -0.72
N THR A 148 -1.43 14.63 -0.45
CA THR A 148 -2.85 14.80 -0.12
C THR A 148 -3.74 15.06 -1.34
N THR A 149 -3.16 15.18 -2.52
CA THR A 149 -3.90 15.42 -3.75
C THR A 149 -4.03 14.12 -4.54
N LEU A 150 -5.15 13.42 -4.35
CA LEU A 150 -5.59 12.37 -5.27
C LEU A 150 -5.92 13.04 -6.62
N HIS A 151 -4.99 12.99 -7.57
CA HIS A 151 -5.32 13.28 -8.95
C HIS A 151 -6.02 12.07 -9.54
N LEU A 152 -7.35 12.14 -9.60
CA LEU A 152 -8.16 11.31 -10.48
C LEU A 152 -7.93 11.85 -11.91
N VAL A 153 -7.28 11.08 -12.73
CA VAL A 153 -7.23 11.31 -14.18
C VAL A 153 -8.24 10.42 -14.84
#